data_ffc3d53f4ad1ca0152dfb81e18af8ba5
#
_entry.id   ffc3d53f4ad1ca0152dfb81e18af8ba5
#
_cell.length_a   1.000
_cell.length_b   1.000
_cell.length_c   1.000
_cell.angle_alpha   90.00
_cell.angle_beta   90.00
_cell.angle_gamma   90.00
#
_symmetry.space_group_name_H-M   'P 1'
#
loop_
_entity.id
_entity.type
_entity.pdbx_description
1 polymer ?
#
loop_
_entity_poly.entity_id
_entity_poly.type
_entity_poly.pdbx_seq_one_letter_code
_entity_poly.pdbx_strand_id
1 'polypeptide(L)'
;MVKTLQNKGLAVCVLLCVIFNFSCKQETKQELIEEEEIPTGYYIEKYRPQYHFTPEEKWMNDPNGLVYKDSLYHLFYQYYPDSTVWGPMHWGHAVSEDMMKWKHKPIALFPDENGLIFSGSAVMDHKNTSGFGTEDKTAMVAIFTYHDMEGEQAGKKDFQTQGIAYSLDNGDSWTKY
;
A
#
# COMPACT_ATOMS: atom_id res chain seq x y z
N MET A 1 11.55 67.98 -46.72
CA MET A 1 10.43 67.52 -45.89
C MET A 1 10.38 65.96 -45.84
N VAL A 2 11.51 65.27 -45.69
CA VAL A 2 11.62 63.80 -45.76
C VAL A 2 12.44 63.21 -44.57
N LYS A 3 12.95 64.02 -43.63
CA LYS A 3 13.80 63.52 -42.52
C LYS A 3 13.06 63.20 -41.19
N THR A 4 11.75 63.40 -41.08
CA THR A 4 11.00 63.24 -39.84
C THR A 4 10.22 61.93 -39.74
N LEU A 5 10.09 61.17 -40.82
CA LEU A 5 9.36 59.88 -40.77
C LEU A 5 10.24 58.67 -40.45
N GLN A 6 11.56 58.73 -40.65
CA GLN A 6 12.46 57.58 -40.38
C GLN A 6 12.70 57.32 -38.89
N ASN A 7 12.61 58.38 -38.05
CA ASN A 7 12.86 58.18 -36.61
C ASN A 7 11.66 57.64 -35.84
N LYS A 8 10.44 57.72 -36.35
CA LYS A 8 9.27 57.19 -35.67
C LYS A 8 9.10 55.69 -35.83
N GLY A 9 9.54 55.16 -36.98
CA GLY A 9 9.50 53.70 -37.22
C GLY A 9 10.50 52.92 -36.36
N LEU A 10 11.67 53.51 -36.15
CA LEU A 10 12.70 52.83 -35.33
C LEU A 10 12.36 52.81 -33.84
N ALA A 11 11.73 53.88 -33.33
CA ALA A 11 11.27 53.91 -31.93
C ALA A 11 10.15 52.95 -31.63
N VAL A 12 9.24 52.67 -32.56
CA VAL A 12 8.13 51.70 -32.44
C VAL A 12 8.68 50.27 -32.47
N CYS A 13 9.66 49.97 -33.34
CA CYS A 13 10.27 48.65 -33.37
C CYS A 13 11.09 48.34 -32.09
N VAL A 14 11.78 49.32 -31.53
CA VAL A 14 12.52 49.11 -30.28
C VAL A 14 11.58 48.92 -29.09
N LEU A 15 10.42 49.62 -29.08
CA LEU A 15 9.42 49.46 -28.03
C LEU A 15 8.72 48.10 -28.10
N LEU A 16 8.47 47.58 -29.32
CA LEU A 16 7.90 46.25 -29.54
C LEU A 16 8.87 45.13 -29.15
N CYS A 17 10.18 45.30 -29.35
CA CYS A 17 11.18 44.31 -28.92
C CYS A 17 11.34 44.21 -27.39
N VAL A 18 11.06 45.30 -26.65
CA VAL A 18 11.15 45.29 -25.18
C VAL A 18 9.95 44.61 -24.55
N ILE A 19 8.80 44.60 -25.18
CA ILE A 19 7.56 43.98 -24.67
C ILE A 19 7.63 42.43 -24.77
N PHE A 20 8.38 41.88 -25.73
CA PHE A 20 8.48 40.44 -25.95
C PHE A 20 9.48 39.73 -25.01
N ASN A 21 10.23 40.44 -24.15
CA ASN A 21 11.17 39.84 -23.21
C ASN A 21 10.57 39.58 -21.82
N PHE A 22 9.26 39.88 -21.61
CA PHE A 22 8.53 39.37 -20.47
C PHE A 22 7.95 37.96 -20.78
N SER A 23 8.80 37.06 -21.24
CA SER A 23 8.47 35.64 -21.24
C SER A 23 8.42 35.21 -19.77
N CYS A 24 7.25 34.83 -19.32
CA CYS A 24 7.05 34.19 -18.03
C CYS A 24 8.15 33.15 -17.81
N LYS A 25 9.02 33.42 -16.84
CA LYS A 25 9.69 32.34 -16.13
C LYS A 25 8.58 31.58 -15.40
N GLN A 26 8.05 30.59 -16.05
CA GLN A 26 7.34 29.52 -15.38
C GLN A 26 8.40 28.80 -14.57
N GLU A 27 8.53 29.15 -13.30
CA GLU A 27 9.21 28.31 -12.34
C GLU A 27 8.41 27.03 -12.30
N THR A 28 8.86 26.05 -13.07
CA THR A 28 8.51 24.67 -12.84
C THR A 28 9.03 24.37 -11.44
N LYS A 29 8.14 24.40 -10.47
CA LYS A 29 8.37 23.76 -9.18
C LYS A 29 8.60 22.30 -9.55
N GLN A 30 9.84 21.95 -9.78
CA GLN A 30 10.28 20.57 -9.79
C GLN A 30 10.14 20.16 -8.32
N GLU A 31 8.97 19.63 -7.98
CA GLU A 31 8.85 18.84 -6.77
C GLU A 31 9.95 17.80 -6.89
N LEU A 32 10.99 17.99 -6.11
CA LEU A 32 11.98 16.94 -5.85
C LEU A 32 11.15 15.80 -5.28
N ILE A 33 10.82 14.83 -6.13
CA ILE A 33 10.47 13.50 -5.66
C ILE A 33 11.76 13.11 -4.93
N GLU A 34 11.77 13.22 -3.60
CA GLU A 34 12.75 12.50 -2.79
C GLU A 34 12.59 11.05 -3.22
N GLU A 35 13.51 10.56 -4.04
CA GLU A 35 13.67 9.13 -4.21
C GLU A 35 13.92 8.61 -2.81
N GLU A 36 12.88 7.99 -2.20
CA GLU A 36 13.06 7.23 -0.97
C GLU A 36 14.22 6.27 -1.27
N GLU A 37 15.35 6.47 -0.61
CA GLU A 37 16.49 5.57 -0.72
C GLU A 37 15.97 4.17 -0.42
N ILE A 38 15.93 3.32 -1.44
CA ILE A 38 15.64 1.90 -1.26
C ILE A 38 16.68 1.41 -0.26
N PRO A 39 16.29 0.89 0.91
CA PRO A 39 17.22 0.46 1.92
C PRO A 39 18.26 -0.46 1.26
N THR A 40 19.52 -0.09 1.35
CA THR A 40 20.61 -0.86 0.78
C THR A 40 20.61 -2.26 1.40
N GLY A 41 20.17 -3.25 0.62
CA GLY A 41 20.09 -4.64 1.08
C GLY A 41 18.81 -5.38 0.73
N TYR A 42 17.70 -4.66 0.47
CA TYR A 42 16.44 -5.26 0.04
C TYR A 42 16.30 -5.17 -1.49
N TYR A 43 15.64 -6.16 -2.09
CA TYR A 43 15.32 -6.21 -3.54
C TYR A 43 16.51 -6.28 -4.50
N ILE A 44 17.73 -6.58 -4.00
CA ILE A 44 18.93 -6.77 -4.82
C ILE A 44 19.30 -8.24 -5.02
N GLU A 45 18.54 -9.16 -4.45
CA GLU A 45 18.81 -10.59 -4.59
C GLU A 45 18.65 -11.03 -6.04
N LYS A 46 19.52 -11.91 -6.48
CA LYS A 46 19.63 -12.35 -7.88
C LYS A 46 18.32 -12.79 -8.53
N TYR A 47 17.42 -13.37 -7.76
CA TYR A 47 16.16 -13.93 -8.26
C TYR A 47 14.92 -13.17 -7.75
N ARG A 48 15.09 -12.01 -7.13
CA ARG A 48 13.98 -11.18 -6.66
C ARG A 48 13.21 -10.62 -7.86
N PRO A 49 11.88 -10.85 -7.96
CA PRO A 49 11.05 -10.16 -8.94
C PRO A 49 11.12 -8.64 -8.75
N GLN A 50 11.19 -7.90 -9.86
CA GLN A 50 11.38 -6.44 -9.82
C GLN A 50 10.06 -5.66 -9.85
N TYR A 51 8.94 -6.30 -10.18
CA TYR A 51 7.64 -5.62 -10.30
C TYR A 51 6.44 -6.43 -9.82
N HIS A 52 6.62 -7.67 -9.38
CA HIS A 52 5.59 -8.42 -8.66
C HIS A 52 5.78 -8.23 -7.16
N PHE A 53 4.67 -8.27 -6.41
CA PHE A 53 4.74 -8.26 -4.96
C PHE A 53 5.61 -9.43 -4.46
N THR A 54 6.52 -9.12 -3.55
CA THR A 54 7.30 -10.10 -2.78
C THR A 54 7.40 -9.61 -1.36
N PRO A 55 7.47 -10.48 -0.34
CA PRO A 55 7.76 -10.06 1.03
C PRO A 55 9.16 -9.48 1.11
N GLU A 56 9.46 -8.69 2.12
CA GLU A 56 10.84 -8.22 2.36
C GLU A 56 11.78 -9.40 2.50
N GLU A 57 11.40 -10.36 3.30
CA GLU A 57 12.16 -11.58 3.57
C GLU A 57 11.22 -12.72 4.00
N LYS A 58 11.78 -13.90 4.22
CA LYS A 58 11.12 -15.06 4.80
C LYS A 58 10.06 -15.70 3.89
N TRP A 59 9.18 -16.51 4.51
CA TRP A 59 8.19 -17.28 3.78
C TRP A 59 6.92 -16.49 3.51
N MET A 60 6.41 -16.56 2.29
CA MET A 60 5.06 -16.17 1.96
C MET A 60 4.41 -17.18 1.01
N ASN A 61 3.07 -17.23 1.02
CA ASN A 61 2.27 -17.92 0.01
C ASN A 61 1.01 -17.10 -0.34
N ASP A 62 -0.19 -17.54 -0.03
CA ASP A 62 -1.43 -16.97 -0.55
C ASP A 62 -1.60 -15.48 -0.31
N PRO A 63 -1.94 -14.68 -1.33
CA PRO A 63 -2.46 -13.34 -1.13
C PRO A 63 -3.85 -13.41 -0.47
N ASN A 64 -4.11 -12.51 0.47
CA ASN A 64 -5.33 -12.43 1.25
C ASN A 64 -5.88 -11.00 1.21
N GLY A 65 -7.16 -10.83 1.49
CA GLY A 65 -7.78 -9.58 1.86
C GLY A 65 -7.39 -8.35 1.04
N LEU A 66 -7.35 -8.44 -0.30
CA LEU A 66 -7.05 -7.28 -1.15
C LEU A 66 -8.20 -6.27 -1.05
N VAL A 67 -7.90 -5.08 -0.50
CA VAL A 67 -8.88 -4.00 -0.25
C VAL A 67 -8.35 -2.69 -0.79
N TYR A 68 -9.23 -1.85 -1.34
CA TYR A 68 -8.90 -0.48 -1.72
C TYR A 68 -9.57 0.50 -0.76
N LYS A 69 -8.78 1.36 -0.12
CA LYS A 69 -9.24 2.39 0.80
C LYS A 69 -8.30 3.60 0.78
N ASP A 70 -8.89 4.80 0.80
CA ASP A 70 -8.16 6.08 0.91
C ASP A 70 -7.00 6.19 -0.10
N SER A 71 -7.27 5.81 -1.38
CA SER A 71 -6.31 5.79 -2.49
C SER A 71 -5.16 4.78 -2.36
N LEU A 72 -5.24 3.85 -1.42
CA LEU A 72 -4.28 2.77 -1.24
C LEU A 72 -4.91 1.39 -1.48
N TYR A 73 -4.18 0.55 -2.18
CA TYR A 73 -4.42 -0.89 -2.22
C TYR A 73 -3.77 -1.52 -1.00
N HIS A 74 -4.53 -2.24 -0.21
CA HIS A 74 -4.04 -3.04 0.90
C HIS A 74 -3.98 -4.49 0.45
N LEU A 75 -2.83 -5.13 0.60
CA LEU A 75 -2.62 -6.54 0.37
C LEU A 75 -2.20 -7.20 1.68
N PHE A 76 -2.96 -8.19 2.10
CA PHE A 76 -2.53 -9.10 3.14
C PHE A 76 -2.05 -10.40 2.49
N TYR A 77 -1.25 -11.19 3.21
CA TYR A 77 -0.71 -12.42 2.65
C TYR A 77 -0.30 -13.38 3.76
N GLN A 78 -0.34 -14.68 3.47
CA GLN A 78 0.21 -15.69 4.37
C GLN A 78 1.69 -15.45 4.55
N TYR A 79 2.12 -15.33 5.79
CA TYR A 79 3.47 -14.93 6.14
C TYR A 79 3.99 -15.73 7.32
N TYR A 80 5.23 -16.22 7.24
CA TYR A 80 5.95 -16.77 8.37
C TYR A 80 7.24 -15.98 8.60
N PRO A 81 7.33 -15.18 9.68
CA PRO A 81 8.43 -14.23 9.89
C PRO A 81 9.75 -14.88 10.33
N ASP A 82 9.74 -16.12 10.82
CA ASP A 82 10.90 -16.70 11.47
C ASP A 82 11.77 -17.57 10.54
N SER A 83 11.25 -17.98 9.37
CA SER A 83 11.96 -18.89 8.48
C SER A 83 11.62 -18.70 7.00
N THR A 84 12.44 -19.31 6.12
CA THR A 84 12.22 -19.40 4.67
C THR A 84 11.50 -20.68 4.24
N VAL A 85 11.02 -21.47 5.18
CA VAL A 85 10.15 -22.64 4.97
C VAL A 85 8.81 -22.40 5.62
N TRP A 86 7.80 -23.17 5.23
CA TRP A 86 6.48 -23.09 5.80
C TRP A 86 6.50 -23.31 7.32
N GLY A 87 5.70 -22.55 8.06
CA GLY A 87 5.61 -22.61 9.51
C GLY A 87 4.37 -21.91 10.03
N PRO A 88 4.33 -21.49 11.31
CA PRO A 88 3.18 -20.83 11.90
C PRO A 88 2.77 -19.57 11.13
N MET A 89 1.67 -19.67 10.38
CA MET A 89 1.22 -18.61 9.49
C MET A 89 0.61 -17.42 10.23
N HIS A 90 0.99 -16.25 9.76
CA HIS A 90 0.47 -14.94 10.11
C HIS A 90 -0.17 -14.30 8.87
N TRP A 91 -0.82 -13.18 9.01
CA TRP A 91 -1.06 -12.29 7.89
C TRP A 91 -0.04 -11.16 7.89
N GLY A 92 0.84 -11.15 6.88
CA GLY A 92 1.63 -9.99 6.53
C GLY A 92 0.74 -8.91 5.91
N HIS A 93 1.22 -7.67 5.85
CA HIS A 93 0.50 -6.54 5.29
C HIS A 93 1.41 -5.66 4.43
N ALA A 94 0.94 -5.23 3.30
CA ALA A 94 1.59 -4.24 2.45
C ALA A 94 0.56 -3.30 1.82
N VAL A 95 0.99 -2.10 1.48
CA VAL A 95 0.15 -1.10 0.81
C VAL A 95 0.82 -0.58 -0.46
N SER A 96 0.01 -0.16 -1.43
CA SER A 96 0.48 0.38 -2.70
C SER A 96 -0.52 1.40 -3.26
N GLU A 97 -0.03 2.42 -3.95
CA GLU A 97 -0.86 3.36 -4.72
C GLU A 97 -1.15 2.84 -6.13
N ASP A 98 -0.30 1.99 -6.67
CA ASP A 98 -0.29 1.59 -8.09
C ASP A 98 -0.27 0.06 -8.32
N MET A 99 -0.24 -0.74 -7.26
CA MET A 99 -0.05 -2.21 -7.25
C MET A 99 1.29 -2.69 -7.86
N MET A 100 2.20 -1.78 -8.16
CA MET A 100 3.54 -2.09 -8.69
C MET A 100 4.61 -1.92 -7.62
N LYS A 101 4.53 -0.83 -6.88
CA LYS A 101 5.43 -0.52 -5.78
C LYS A 101 4.71 -0.71 -4.45
N TRP A 102 5.26 -1.54 -3.58
CA TRP A 102 4.64 -1.91 -2.33
C TRP A 102 5.47 -1.44 -1.14
N LYS A 103 4.79 -0.88 -0.15
CA LYS A 103 5.36 -0.52 1.14
C LYS A 103 4.89 -1.54 2.17
N HIS A 104 5.84 -2.23 2.80
CA HIS A 104 5.52 -3.19 3.85
C HIS A 104 5.07 -2.48 5.13
N LYS A 105 4.13 -3.11 5.79
CA LYS A 105 3.53 -2.68 7.04
C LYS A 105 3.80 -3.75 8.11
N PRO A 106 3.63 -3.45 9.39
CA PRO A 106 3.67 -4.47 10.43
C PRO A 106 2.70 -5.64 10.16
N ILE A 107 3.01 -6.81 10.71
CA ILE A 107 2.14 -7.99 10.64
C ILE A 107 0.74 -7.63 11.16
N ALA A 108 -0.29 -7.94 10.37
CA ALA A 108 -1.68 -7.62 10.69
C ALA A 108 -2.29 -8.60 11.68
N LEU A 109 -2.13 -9.91 11.45
CA LEU A 109 -2.74 -10.94 12.30
C LEU A 109 -1.67 -11.95 12.74
N PHE A 110 -1.67 -12.23 14.03
CA PHE A 110 -0.78 -13.18 14.67
C PHE A 110 -1.54 -14.44 15.08
N PRO A 111 -0.91 -15.63 15.10
CA PRO A 111 -1.46 -16.80 15.76
C PRO A 111 -1.83 -16.52 17.22
N ASP A 112 -2.81 -17.27 17.72
CA ASP A 112 -3.21 -17.26 19.12
C ASP A 112 -3.68 -18.65 19.58
N GLU A 113 -4.36 -18.72 20.72
CA GLU A 113 -4.85 -19.97 21.30
C GLU A 113 -5.86 -20.73 20.41
N ASN A 114 -6.45 -20.06 19.40
CA ASN A 114 -7.37 -20.68 18.44
C ASN A 114 -6.65 -21.33 17.24
N GLY A 115 -5.36 -20.99 17.06
CA GLY A 115 -4.51 -21.59 16.04
C GLY A 115 -3.75 -20.60 15.16
N LEU A 116 -3.22 -21.13 14.07
CA LEU A 116 -2.52 -20.39 13.02
C LEU A 116 -3.52 -19.56 12.20
N ILE A 117 -3.04 -18.47 11.61
CA ILE A 117 -3.89 -17.61 10.76
C ILE A 117 -3.75 -18.06 9.31
N PHE A 118 -4.71 -18.84 8.83
CA PHE A 118 -4.77 -19.27 7.45
C PHE A 118 -5.49 -18.26 6.55
N SER A 119 -5.62 -18.60 5.28
CA SER A 119 -6.11 -17.69 4.26
C SER A 119 -7.54 -17.23 4.49
N GLY A 120 -7.83 -16.07 3.91
CA GLY A 120 -9.12 -15.43 4.03
C GLY A 120 -9.27 -14.21 3.13
N SER A 121 -10.26 -13.40 3.41
CA SER A 121 -10.62 -12.21 2.65
C SER A 121 -10.88 -11.03 3.57
N ALA A 122 -10.87 -9.82 3.01
CA ALA A 122 -11.25 -8.61 3.75
C ALA A 122 -12.17 -7.73 2.89
N VAL A 123 -12.97 -6.92 3.57
CA VAL A 123 -13.87 -5.94 2.93
C VAL A 123 -13.92 -4.64 3.74
N MET A 124 -14.23 -3.54 3.07
CA MET A 124 -14.65 -2.31 3.73
C MET A 124 -16.15 -2.38 4.05
N ASP A 125 -16.51 -2.33 5.32
CA ASP A 125 -17.91 -2.37 5.75
C ASP A 125 -18.53 -0.97 5.75
N HIS A 126 -18.73 -0.43 4.55
CA HIS A 126 -19.28 0.93 4.35
C HIS A 126 -20.68 1.14 4.96
N LYS A 127 -21.43 0.07 5.16
CA LYS A 127 -22.79 0.13 5.74
C LYS A 127 -22.83 -0.19 7.23
N ASN A 128 -21.66 -0.44 7.81
CA ASN A 128 -21.53 -0.89 9.20
C ASN A 128 -22.43 -2.08 9.53
N THR A 129 -22.52 -3.03 8.58
CA THR A 129 -23.35 -4.24 8.72
C THR A 129 -22.84 -5.14 9.84
N SER A 130 -21.53 -5.15 10.07
CA SER A 130 -20.89 -5.89 11.15
C SER A 130 -21.12 -5.25 12.53
N GLY A 131 -21.39 -3.95 12.57
CA GLY A 131 -21.45 -3.18 13.80
C GLY A 131 -20.09 -2.80 14.40
N PHE A 132 -18.98 -3.11 13.73
CA PHE A 132 -17.61 -2.82 14.21
C PHE A 132 -17.16 -1.39 13.93
N GLY A 133 -17.76 -0.73 12.95
CA GLY A 133 -17.49 0.68 12.64
C GLY A 133 -18.03 1.62 13.71
N THR A 134 -17.53 2.85 13.70
CA THR A 134 -18.06 3.95 14.51
C THR A 134 -18.71 5.00 13.62
N GLU A 135 -19.26 6.07 14.21
CA GLU A 135 -19.82 7.19 13.44
C GLU A 135 -18.78 7.80 12.48
N ASP A 136 -17.52 7.85 12.89
CA ASP A 136 -16.43 8.49 12.14
C ASP A 136 -15.50 7.50 11.42
N LYS A 137 -15.60 6.19 11.68
CA LYS A 137 -14.65 5.19 11.17
C LYS A 137 -15.35 4.00 10.54
N THR A 138 -15.11 3.79 9.26
CA THR A 138 -15.50 2.57 8.55
C THR A 138 -14.57 1.43 8.90
N ALA A 139 -15.10 0.30 9.34
CA ALA A 139 -14.31 -0.87 9.64
C ALA A 139 -13.81 -1.55 8.36
N MET A 140 -12.55 -1.95 8.37
CA MET A 140 -12.03 -2.99 7.51
C MET A 140 -12.23 -4.32 8.24
N VAL A 141 -12.99 -5.24 7.65
CA VAL A 141 -13.36 -6.51 8.29
C VAL A 141 -12.70 -7.64 7.53
N ALA A 142 -11.95 -8.48 8.24
CA ALA A 142 -11.33 -9.70 7.73
C ALA A 142 -12.11 -10.93 8.21
N ILE A 143 -12.30 -11.89 7.31
CA ILE A 143 -12.76 -13.24 7.63
C ILE A 143 -11.65 -14.18 7.19
N PHE A 144 -11.17 -15.00 8.09
CA PHE A 144 -10.03 -15.88 7.87
C PHE A 144 -10.25 -17.25 8.53
N THR A 145 -9.38 -18.20 8.22
CA THR A 145 -9.44 -19.53 8.81
C THR A 145 -8.41 -19.64 9.94
N TYR A 146 -8.85 -20.00 11.12
CA TYR A 146 -7.97 -20.54 12.16
C TYR A 146 -7.64 -21.99 11.85
N HIS A 147 -6.39 -22.39 12.07
CA HIS A 147 -5.94 -23.77 11.91
C HIS A 147 -5.27 -24.27 13.20
N ASP A 148 -5.97 -25.16 13.91
CA ASP A 148 -5.45 -25.85 15.09
C ASP A 148 -4.55 -27.02 14.66
N MET A 149 -3.25 -26.75 14.51
CA MET A 149 -2.26 -27.74 14.09
C MET A 149 -2.17 -28.92 15.06
N GLU A 150 -2.28 -28.68 16.36
CA GLU A 150 -2.23 -29.73 17.38
C GLU A 150 -3.51 -30.59 17.32
N GLY A 151 -4.63 -29.94 17.13
CA GLY A 151 -5.92 -30.61 16.93
C GLY A 151 -5.93 -31.51 15.69
N GLU A 152 -5.38 -31.03 14.56
CA GLU A 152 -5.23 -31.86 13.35
C GLU A 152 -4.37 -33.10 13.62
N GLN A 153 -3.20 -32.91 14.22
CA GLN A 153 -2.30 -34.02 14.57
C GLN A 153 -2.93 -35.01 15.56
N ALA A 154 -3.80 -34.51 16.44
CA ALA A 154 -4.57 -35.34 17.38
C ALA A 154 -5.80 -36.01 16.74
N GLY A 155 -6.08 -35.73 15.44
CA GLY A 155 -7.20 -36.34 14.70
C GLY A 155 -8.56 -35.68 14.98
N LYS A 156 -8.61 -34.44 15.51
CA LYS A 156 -9.84 -33.66 15.59
C LYS A 156 -10.39 -33.44 14.18
N LYS A 157 -11.73 -33.39 14.04
CA LYS A 157 -12.38 -33.11 12.76
C LYS A 157 -12.65 -31.63 12.52
N ASP A 158 -12.70 -30.84 13.58
CA ASP A 158 -12.99 -29.41 13.63
C ASP A 158 -11.74 -28.57 13.93
N PHE A 159 -10.61 -28.99 13.38
CA PHE A 159 -9.32 -28.31 13.53
C PHE A 159 -9.20 -27.02 12.71
N GLN A 160 -10.17 -26.74 11.84
CA GLN A 160 -10.30 -25.46 11.13
C GLN A 160 -11.63 -24.79 11.45
N THR A 161 -11.56 -23.53 11.85
CA THR A 161 -12.74 -22.71 12.15
C THR A 161 -12.60 -21.33 11.50
N GLN A 162 -13.71 -20.61 11.34
CA GLN A 162 -13.67 -19.26 10.79
C GLN A 162 -13.50 -18.25 11.90
N GLY A 163 -12.53 -17.33 11.70
CA GLY A 163 -12.29 -16.18 12.55
C GLY A 163 -12.71 -14.89 11.88
N ILE A 164 -13.05 -13.90 12.68
CA ILE A 164 -13.30 -12.53 12.22
C ILE A 164 -12.35 -11.59 12.98
N ALA A 165 -11.80 -10.62 12.25
CA ALA A 165 -11.08 -9.50 12.83
C ALA A 165 -11.49 -8.21 12.15
N TYR A 166 -11.31 -7.08 12.82
CA TYR A 166 -11.58 -5.77 12.23
C TYR A 166 -10.50 -4.75 12.61
N SER A 167 -10.33 -3.77 11.74
CA SER A 167 -9.44 -2.62 11.92
C SER A 167 -10.22 -1.32 11.72
N LEU A 168 -9.92 -0.32 12.55
CA LEU A 168 -10.46 1.04 12.47
C LEU A 168 -9.40 2.10 12.13
N ASP A 169 -8.21 1.67 11.77
CA ASP A 169 -7.03 2.50 11.52
C ASP A 169 -6.27 2.09 10.24
N ASN A 170 -7.02 1.73 9.19
CA ASN A 170 -6.49 1.35 7.87
C ASN A 170 -5.58 0.11 7.90
N GLY A 171 -5.89 -0.85 8.77
CA GLY A 171 -5.17 -2.11 8.84
C GLY A 171 -3.87 -2.04 9.66
N ASP A 172 -3.60 -0.94 10.36
CA ASP A 172 -2.42 -0.80 11.22
C ASP A 172 -2.54 -1.61 12.51
N SER A 173 -3.74 -1.71 13.06
CA SER A 173 -4.04 -2.61 14.15
C SER A 173 -5.35 -3.37 13.94
N TRP A 174 -5.46 -4.55 14.55
CA TRP A 174 -6.60 -5.46 14.38
C TRP A 174 -7.10 -5.98 15.71
N THR A 175 -8.42 -6.00 15.83
CA THR A 175 -9.12 -6.65 16.94
C THR A 175 -9.79 -7.92 16.43
N LYS A 176 -9.45 -9.06 17.00
CA LYS A 176 -10.14 -10.34 16.74
C LYS A 176 -11.44 -10.41 17.55
N TYR A 177 -12.48 -10.98 16.92
CA TYR A 177 -13.83 -11.05 17.48
C TYR A 177 -14.24 -12.50 17.75
#